data_cb09d1f2b5015f093beb489b33a401a7
#
_entry.id   cb09d1f2b5015f093beb489b33a401a7
#
_cell.length_a   1.000
_cell.length_b   1.000
_cell.length_c   1.000
_cell.angle_alpha   90.00
_cell.angle_beta   90.00
_cell.angle_gamma   90.00
#
_symmetry.space_group_name_H-M   'P 1'
#
loop_
_entity.id
_entity.type
_entity.pdbx_description
1 polymer ?
#
loop_
_entity_poly.entity_id
_entity_poly.type
_entity_poly.pdbx_seq_one_letter_code
_entity_poly.pdbx_strand_id
1 'polypeptide(L)'
;MSNEIELIKDPGLPAHVHRRADTDPKAALRAERQVAILFGLSALGTLILIYSYIFIKDDVFIFIPIMGETNLHQLGLGMGMAIALFCIGAGLIHWAKTLMPDEEVIAHRHEFKSDDEDREEFVKTVKAGASAA
;
A
#
# COMPACT_ATOMS: atom_id res chain seq x y z
N MET A 1 32.84 2.42 -32.13
CA MET A 1 31.58 1.78 -32.56
C MET A 1 30.65 1.87 -31.38
N SER A 2 29.79 2.89 -31.38
CA SER A 2 28.79 3.11 -30.32
C SER A 2 27.73 2.03 -30.49
N ASN A 3 27.72 1.06 -29.58
CA ASN A 3 26.56 0.22 -29.38
C ASN A 3 25.41 1.12 -28.85
N GLU A 4 24.59 1.60 -29.78
CA GLU A 4 23.26 2.04 -29.39
C GLU A 4 22.59 0.84 -28.77
N ILE A 5 22.49 0.86 -27.46
CA ILE A 5 21.63 -0.05 -26.73
C ILE A 5 20.24 0.21 -27.30
N GLU A 6 19.74 -0.73 -28.06
CA GLU A 6 18.40 -0.68 -28.61
C GLU A 6 17.45 -0.56 -27.40
N LEU A 7 16.99 0.67 -27.13
CA LEU A 7 16.02 0.95 -26.09
C LEU A 7 14.89 -0.05 -26.26
N ILE A 8 14.65 -0.84 -25.24
CA ILE A 8 13.55 -1.81 -25.24
C ILE A 8 12.32 -1.00 -25.62
N LYS A 9 11.82 -1.22 -26.82
CA LYS A 9 10.57 -0.60 -27.28
C LYS A 9 9.48 -0.97 -26.27
N ASP A 10 8.65 0.01 -25.94
CA ASP A 10 7.41 -0.19 -25.21
C ASP A 10 6.77 -1.53 -25.62
N PRO A 11 6.56 -2.46 -24.70
CA PRO A 11 5.99 -3.78 -24.99
C PRO A 11 4.54 -3.73 -25.52
N GLY A 12 4.06 -2.55 -25.93
CA GLY A 12 2.71 -2.37 -26.43
C GLY A 12 1.67 -2.20 -25.33
N LEU A 13 2.08 -1.71 -24.19
CA LEU A 13 1.14 -1.30 -23.15
C LEU A 13 0.17 -0.25 -23.69
N PRO A 14 -1.12 -0.32 -23.31
CA PRO A 14 -2.08 0.69 -23.73
C PRO A 14 -1.64 2.07 -23.28
N ALA A 15 -1.95 3.09 -24.08
CA ALA A 15 -1.66 4.47 -23.73
C ALA A 15 -2.18 4.81 -22.33
N HIS A 16 -1.39 5.55 -21.57
CA HIS A 16 -1.76 5.98 -20.22
C HIS A 16 -3.11 6.71 -20.25
N VAL A 17 -4.05 6.23 -19.41
CA VAL A 17 -5.39 6.84 -19.29
C VAL A 17 -5.35 7.83 -18.14
N HIS A 18 -5.41 9.13 -18.47
CA HIS A 18 -5.46 10.20 -17.47
C HIS A 18 -6.71 10.06 -16.61
N ARG A 19 -6.51 10.02 -15.30
CA ARG A 19 -7.59 10.01 -14.31
C ARG A 19 -8.10 11.42 -14.10
N ARG A 20 -9.34 11.55 -13.60
CA ARG A 20 -9.89 12.88 -13.26
C ARG A 20 -9.07 13.61 -12.19
N ALA A 21 -8.46 12.88 -11.26
CA ALA A 21 -7.60 13.47 -10.24
C ALA A 21 -6.30 14.06 -10.81
N ASP A 22 -5.83 13.57 -11.95
CA ASP A 22 -4.62 14.07 -12.60
C ASP A 22 -4.87 15.41 -13.36
N THR A 23 -6.11 15.66 -13.77
CA THR A 23 -6.48 16.82 -14.60
C THR A 23 -7.28 17.89 -13.86
N ASP A 24 -8.03 17.53 -12.80
CA ASP A 24 -8.89 18.45 -12.04
C ASP A 24 -8.45 18.49 -10.56
N PRO A 25 -7.88 19.61 -10.09
CA PRO A 25 -7.47 19.77 -8.68
C PRO A 25 -8.62 19.55 -7.67
N LYS A 26 -9.87 19.88 -8.07
CA LYS A 26 -11.02 19.64 -7.20
C LYS A 26 -11.36 18.15 -7.09
N ALA A 27 -11.10 17.37 -8.13
CA ALA A 27 -11.26 15.92 -8.09
C ALA A 27 -10.17 15.27 -7.24
N ALA A 28 -8.93 15.75 -7.32
CA ALA A 28 -7.83 15.31 -6.47
C ALA A 28 -8.13 15.53 -4.98
N LEU A 29 -8.53 16.76 -4.60
CA LEU A 29 -8.91 17.08 -3.21
C LEU A 29 -10.10 16.24 -2.70
N ARG A 30 -11.07 15.91 -3.57
CA ARG A 30 -12.18 15.02 -3.20
C ARG A 30 -11.68 13.59 -2.95
N ALA A 31 -10.79 13.09 -3.80
CA ALA A 31 -10.20 11.77 -3.64
C ALA A 31 -9.37 11.68 -2.35
N GLU A 32 -8.53 12.67 -2.05
CA GLU A 32 -7.78 12.75 -0.79
C GLU A 32 -8.71 12.73 0.42
N ARG A 33 -9.79 13.51 0.40
CA ARG A 33 -10.77 13.53 1.49
C ARG A 33 -11.46 12.18 1.66
N GLN A 34 -11.82 11.50 0.57
CA GLN A 34 -12.43 10.18 0.61
C GLN A 34 -11.48 9.14 1.22
N VAL A 35 -10.21 9.14 0.82
CA VAL A 35 -9.19 8.29 1.40
C VAL A 35 -9.01 8.57 2.90
N ALA A 36 -8.92 9.84 3.29
CA ALA A 36 -8.80 10.24 4.69
C ALA A 36 -10.01 9.79 5.52
N ILE A 37 -11.23 9.90 4.99
CA ILE A 37 -12.45 9.42 5.65
C ILE A 37 -12.41 7.89 5.83
N LEU A 38 -12.02 7.14 4.82
CA LEU A 38 -11.92 5.68 4.91
C LEU A 38 -10.91 5.24 5.97
N PHE A 39 -9.74 5.86 6.01
CA PHE A 39 -8.75 5.58 7.05
C PHE A 39 -9.23 6.02 8.45
N GLY A 40 -9.94 7.15 8.54
CA GLY A 40 -10.57 7.59 9.79
C GLY A 40 -11.64 6.61 10.29
N LEU A 41 -12.46 6.07 9.39
CA LEU A 41 -13.45 5.03 9.73
C LEU A 41 -12.76 3.72 10.14
N SER A 42 -11.66 3.36 9.53
CA SER A 42 -10.87 2.19 9.96
C SER A 42 -10.34 2.36 11.38
N ALA A 43 -9.79 3.53 11.70
CA ALA A 43 -9.35 3.84 13.06
C ALA A 43 -10.51 3.80 14.06
N LEU A 44 -11.68 4.35 13.70
CA LEU A 44 -12.89 4.28 14.53
C LEU A 44 -13.33 2.83 14.76
N GLY A 45 -13.30 1.99 13.72
CA GLY A 45 -13.60 0.56 13.86
C GLY A 45 -12.67 -0.14 14.85
N THR A 46 -11.38 0.19 14.80
CA THR A 46 -10.39 -0.32 15.78
C THR A 46 -10.70 0.14 17.20
N LEU A 47 -11.10 1.39 17.38
CA LEU A 47 -11.49 1.90 18.70
C LEU A 47 -12.75 1.22 19.22
N ILE A 48 -13.74 0.94 18.37
CA ILE A 48 -14.94 0.19 18.74
C ILE A 48 -14.57 -1.22 19.19
N LEU A 49 -13.68 -1.91 18.47
CA LEU A 49 -13.18 -3.23 18.83
C LEU A 49 -12.52 -3.21 20.22
N ILE A 50 -11.59 -2.29 20.43
CA ILE A 50 -10.86 -2.16 21.70
C ILE A 50 -11.83 -1.83 22.84
N TYR A 51 -12.75 -0.91 22.62
CA TYR A 51 -13.77 -0.54 23.61
C TYR A 51 -14.64 -1.75 23.99
N SER A 52 -15.11 -2.51 22.99
CA SER A 52 -15.92 -3.70 23.21
C SER A 52 -15.16 -4.75 24.01
N TYR A 53 -13.89 -4.94 23.68
CA TYR A 53 -13.03 -5.91 24.37
C TYR A 53 -12.80 -5.56 25.86
N ILE A 54 -12.60 -4.28 26.17
CA ILE A 54 -12.24 -3.87 27.53
C ILE A 54 -13.47 -3.61 28.41
N PHE A 55 -14.51 -3.00 27.85
CA PHE A 55 -15.60 -2.43 28.66
C PHE A 55 -16.92 -3.20 28.57
N ILE A 56 -17.15 -3.97 27.51
CA ILE A 56 -18.39 -4.74 27.38
C ILE A 56 -18.18 -6.14 27.93
N LYS A 57 -18.99 -6.54 28.91
CA LYS A 57 -18.95 -7.88 29.50
C LYS A 57 -19.60 -8.91 28.58
N ASP A 58 -19.17 -10.17 28.68
CA ASP A 58 -19.67 -11.28 27.88
C ASP A 58 -21.12 -11.69 28.18
N ASP A 59 -21.70 -11.23 29.28
CA ASP A 59 -23.07 -11.55 29.73
C ASP A 59 -24.11 -10.52 29.28
N VAL A 60 -23.73 -9.51 28.50
CA VAL A 60 -24.63 -8.48 28.00
C VAL A 60 -25.24 -8.90 26.66
N PHE A 61 -26.57 -9.10 26.67
CA PHE A 61 -27.34 -9.43 25.46
C PHE A 61 -28.28 -8.30 25.09
N ILE A 62 -28.44 -8.08 23.79
CA ILE A 62 -29.39 -7.13 23.21
C ILE A 62 -30.28 -7.85 22.20
N PHE A 63 -31.52 -7.40 22.07
CA PHE A 63 -32.43 -7.91 21.05
C PHE A 63 -32.34 -7.04 19.77
N ILE A 64 -31.98 -7.67 18.65
CA ILE A 64 -31.97 -7.03 17.34
C ILE A 64 -33.07 -7.68 16.50
N PRO A 65 -34.03 -6.92 15.90
CA PRO A 65 -35.20 -7.48 15.23
C PRO A 65 -34.91 -8.50 14.14
N ILE A 66 -33.76 -8.41 13.48
CA ILE A 66 -33.35 -9.29 12.38
C ILE A 66 -32.51 -10.47 12.87
N MET A 67 -31.74 -10.30 13.95
CA MET A 67 -30.76 -11.28 14.44
C MET A 67 -31.19 -11.99 15.72
N GLY A 68 -32.25 -11.51 16.39
CA GLY A 68 -32.70 -12.02 17.68
C GLY A 68 -31.83 -11.56 18.87
N GLU A 69 -31.75 -12.39 19.92
CA GLU A 69 -30.85 -12.13 21.03
C GLU A 69 -29.39 -12.26 20.61
N THR A 70 -28.66 -11.17 20.72
CA THR A 70 -27.28 -11.06 20.24
C THR A 70 -26.39 -10.61 21.40
N ASN A 71 -25.26 -11.27 21.56
CA ASN A 71 -24.24 -10.88 22.55
C ASN A 71 -23.58 -9.58 22.12
N LEU A 72 -23.68 -8.54 22.96
CA LEU A 72 -23.18 -7.19 22.62
C LEU A 72 -21.66 -7.14 22.52
N HIS A 73 -20.96 -7.90 23.37
CA HIS A 73 -19.50 -7.97 23.33
C HIS A 73 -19.01 -8.52 21.98
N GLN A 74 -19.55 -9.65 21.56
CA GLN A 74 -19.17 -10.28 20.28
C GLN A 74 -19.61 -9.45 19.08
N LEU A 75 -20.77 -8.82 19.15
CA LEU A 75 -21.23 -7.91 18.11
C LEU A 75 -20.26 -6.72 17.94
N GLY A 76 -19.86 -6.11 19.05
CA GLY A 76 -18.91 -4.99 19.03
C GLY A 76 -17.54 -5.37 18.49
N LEU A 77 -17.02 -6.54 18.90
CA LEU A 77 -15.77 -7.07 18.34
C LEU A 77 -15.88 -7.32 16.84
N GLY A 78 -16.92 -8.01 16.40
CA GLY A 78 -17.14 -8.35 14.99
C GLY A 78 -17.35 -7.13 14.12
N MET A 79 -18.19 -6.19 14.53
CA MET A 79 -18.46 -4.95 13.81
C MET A 79 -17.22 -4.04 13.76
N GLY A 80 -16.53 -3.89 14.89
CA GLY A 80 -15.31 -3.10 14.95
C GLY A 80 -14.23 -3.65 14.01
N MET A 81 -14.01 -4.96 14.02
CA MET A 81 -13.06 -5.61 13.11
C MET A 81 -13.48 -5.48 11.64
N ALA A 82 -14.77 -5.72 11.35
CA ALA A 82 -15.28 -5.61 9.99
C ALA A 82 -15.10 -4.21 9.40
N ILE A 83 -15.45 -3.16 10.18
CA ILE A 83 -15.28 -1.76 9.77
C ILE A 83 -13.79 -1.45 9.60
N ALA A 84 -12.93 -1.85 10.54
CA ALA A 84 -11.51 -1.58 10.49
C ALA A 84 -10.86 -2.16 9.22
N LEU A 85 -11.06 -3.45 8.97
CA LEU A 85 -10.46 -4.15 7.83
C LEU A 85 -11.06 -3.71 6.49
N PHE A 86 -12.38 -3.56 6.42
CA PHE A 86 -13.03 -3.13 5.18
C PHE A 86 -12.61 -1.71 4.79
N CYS A 87 -12.62 -0.77 5.74
CA CYS A 87 -12.30 0.62 5.44
C CYS A 87 -10.83 0.84 5.11
N ILE A 88 -9.90 0.13 5.76
CA ILE A 88 -8.48 0.22 5.38
C ILE A 88 -8.23 -0.37 3.99
N GLY A 89 -8.82 -1.53 3.68
CA GLY A 89 -8.71 -2.15 2.37
C GLY A 89 -9.31 -1.28 1.26
N ALA A 90 -10.53 -0.79 1.45
CA ALA A 90 -11.17 0.13 0.51
C ALA A 90 -10.40 1.44 0.36
N GLY A 91 -9.84 1.98 1.45
CA GLY A 91 -9.00 3.18 1.45
C GLY A 91 -7.74 3.00 0.62
N LEU A 92 -7.03 1.90 0.80
CA LEU A 92 -5.83 1.57 0.02
C LEU A 92 -6.13 1.41 -1.48
N ILE A 93 -7.20 0.68 -1.82
CA ILE A 93 -7.61 0.51 -3.22
C ILE A 93 -8.00 1.86 -3.84
N HIS A 94 -8.75 2.68 -3.10
CA HIS A 94 -9.17 3.99 -3.58
C HIS A 94 -7.97 4.92 -3.77
N TRP A 95 -7.05 4.95 -2.81
CA TRP A 95 -5.80 5.70 -2.90
C TRP A 95 -4.96 5.29 -4.11
N ALA A 96 -4.74 3.98 -4.28
CA ALA A 96 -3.96 3.45 -5.39
C ALA A 96 -4.55 3.81 -6.75
N LYS A 97 -5.89 3.74 -6.87
CA LYS A 97 -6.58 4.03 -8.13
C LYS A 97 -6.68 5.52 -8.48
N THR A 98 -6.67 6.41 -7.48
CA THR A 98 -6.97 7.83 -7.70
C THR A 98 -5.80 8.77 -7.49
N LEU A 99 -4.89 8.46 -6.57
CA LEU A 99 -3.85 9.39 -6.12
C LEU A 99 -2.43 8.87 -6.33
N MET A 100 -2.25 7.55 -6.45
CA MET A 100 -0.91 7.00 -6.63
C MET A 100 -0.37 7.40 -8.00
N PRO A 101 0.86 7.93 -8.10
CA PRO A 101 1.48 8.25 -9.39
C PRO A 101 1.49 7.01 -10.28
N ASP A 102 1.06 7.20 -11.52
CA ASP A 102 1.03 6.17 -12.56
C ASP A 102 2.00 6.59 -13.67
N GLU A 103 3.23 6.82 -13.27
CA GLU A 103 4.33 7.14 -14.17
C GLU A 103 5.26 5.94 -14.27
N GLU A 104 5.48 5.48 -15.48
CA GLU A 104 6.45 4.44 -15.76
C GLU A 104 7.85 5.06 -15.81
N VAL A 105 8.68 4.72 -14.82
CA VAL A 105 10.08 5.15 -14.78
C VAL A 105 10.96 4.05 -15.36
N ILE A 106 11.54 4.30 -16.51
CA ILE A 106 12.52 3.38 -17.11
C ILE A 106 13.86 3.60 -16.42
N ALA A 107 14.22 2.71 -15.52
CA ALA A 107 15.55 2.68 -14.95
C ALA A 107 16.50 1.89 -15.86
N HIS A 108 17.51 2.55 -16.40
CA HIS A 108 18.59 1.85 -17.12
C HIS A 108 19.32 0.95 -16.12
N ARG A 109 19.32 -0.34 -16.39
CA ARG A 109 20.13 -1.26 -15.60
C ARG A 109 21.59 -1.09 -16.02
N HIS A 110 22.48 -1.06 -15.03
CA HIS A 110 23.90 -1.20 -15.29
C HIS A 110 24.17 -2.52 -16.03
N GLU A 111 25.18 -2.50 -16.90
CA GLU A 111 25.64 -3.75 -17.52
C GLU A 111 25.96 -4.76 -16.43
N PHE A 112 25.58 -6.01 -16.64
CA PHE A 112 25.82 -7.09 -15.66
C PHE A 112 27.33 -7.35 -15.46
N LYS A 113 28.13 -6.96 -16.44
CA LYS A 113 29.58 -7.06 -16.40
C LYS A 113 30.14 -5.76 -15.83
N SER A 114 30.71 -5.81 -14.63
CA SER A 114 31.46 -4.69 -14.07
C SER A 114 32.68 -4.36 -14.92
N ASP A 115 33.07 -3.09 -14.97
CA ASP A 115 34.26 -2.64 -15.66
C ASP A 115 35.51 -3.35 -15.12
N ASP A 116 36.55 -3.48 -15.98
CA ASP A 116 37.75 -4.19 -15.60
C ASP A 116 38.46 -3.47 -14.42
N GLU A 117 38.35 -2.16 -14.31
CA GLU A 117 38.86 -1.35 -13.20
C GLU A 117 38.19 -1.70 -11.87
N ASP A 118 36.85 -1.75 -11.85
CA ASP A 118 36.06 -2.16 -10.67
C ASP A 118 36.40 -3.59 -10.23
N ARG A 119 36.66 -4.48 -11.17
CA ARG A 119 37.04 -5.87 -10.89
C ARG A 119 38.43 -5.97 -10.27
N GLU A 120 39.38 -5.16 -10.75
CA GLU A 120 40.74 -5.11 -10.19
C GLU A 120 40.70 -4.54 -8.75
N GLU A 121 39.93 -3.49 -8.50
CA GLU A 121 39.75 -2.91 -7.17
C GLU A 121 39.09 -3.92 -6.22
N PHE A 122 38.06 -4.61 -6.66
CA PHE A 122 37.41 -5.68 -5.87
C PHE A 122 38.41 -6.79 -5.51
N VAL A 123 39.15 -7.30 -6.48
CA VAL A 123 40.17 -8.35 -6.25
C VAL A 123 41.25 -7.89 -5.28
N LYS A 124 41.70 -6.63 -5.39
CA LYS A 124 42.67 -6.02 -4.47
C LYS A 124 42.13 -5.95 -3.04
N THR A 125 40.88 -5.53 -2.89
CA THR A 125 40.22 -5.43 -1.59
C THR A 125 40.03 -6.81 -0.95
N VAL A 126 39.61 -7.80 -1.71
CA VAL A 126 39.46 -9.19 -1.23
C VAL A 126 40.81 -9.78 -0.82
N LYS A 127 41.87 -9.59 -1.61
CA LYS A 127 43.22 -10.06 -1.27
C LYS A 127 43.75 -9.39 -0.01
N ALA A 128 43.53 -8.08 0.17
CA ALA A 128 43.94 -7.36 1.36
C ALA A 128 43.19 -7.87 2.60
N GLY A 129 41.89 -8.12 2.51
CA GLY A 129 41.09 -8.70 3.60
C GLY A 129 41.50 -10.11 3.95
N ALA A 130 41.80 -10.97 2.96
CA ALA A 130 42.25 -12.33 3.16
C ALA A 130 43.66 -12.43 3.75
N SER A 131 44.51 -11.42 3.55
CA SER A 131 45.85 -11.36 4.13
C SER A 131 45.89 -10.77 5.55
N ALA A 132 44.79 -10.16 6.00
CA ALA A 132 44.65 -9.58 7.35
C ALA A 132 43.96 -10.50 8.35
N ALA A 133 43.48 -11.66 7.89
CA ALA A 133 42.86 -12.73 8.69
C ALA A 133 43.85 -13.85 8.98
#